data_7ce8a508a5fe6f2d451f03d34fcaefa4
#
_entry.id   7ce8a508a5fe6f2d451f03d34fcaefa4
#
_cell.length_a   1.000
_cell.length_b   1.000
_cell.length_c   1.000
_cell.angle_alpha   90.00
_cell.angle_beta   90.00
_cell.angle_gamma   90.00
#
_symmetry.space_group_name_H-M   'P 1'
#
loop_
_entity.id
_entity.type
_entity.pdbx_description
1 polymer ?
#
loop_
_entity_poly.entity_id
_entity_poly.type
_entity_poly.pdbx_seq_one_letter_code
_entity_poly.pdbx_strand_id
1 'polypeptide(L)'
;MDTNRLKRFATEARKMIRDGVARKLLNLGFDMKGEAELFPQKLQGVTLYRGQQWEESFYDKWMALYEAIQKYGVNEVCEEVAYTWFNRLVAIRILQMNGFIDRVLLFDNPAIRVPHIVSEARQGRFPKMGDGERIRLRGLLGDPGKTYEQFALLITAFCHATPILQHCFGSINDYTELLLPEDILDEDKFVDKLNKTDFISEEDYKTTELLGWLYQFYIAERKADVFASFKSGHKAEADDIAPATQIFTPNWIVKYMVQNTLGRIYLDNNPHAALEEKMIYLVPQSDSALNDSGHVYTYSACLLYTSPSPRDP
;
A
#
# COMPACT_ATOMS: atom_id res chain seq x y z
N MET A 1 0.67 19.30 -6.72
CA MET A 1 0.87 18.38 -5.56
C MET A 1 1.80 19.02 -4.55
N ASP A 2 1.39 19.17 -3.29
CA ASP A 2 2.19 19.71 -2.18
C ASP A 2 2.88 18.59 -1.42
N THR A 3 4.18 18.42 -1.65
CA THR A 3 4.97 17.35 -1.05
C THR A 3 5.13 17.48 0.48
N ASN A 4 5.08 18.71 1.03
CA ASN A 4 5.13 18.91 2.48
C ASN A 4 3.85 18.43 3.17
N ARG A 5 2.69 18.68 2.54
CA ARG A 5 1.41 18.14 3.00
C ARG A 5 1.40 16.62 2.98
N LEU A 6 1.87 16.03 1.88
CA LEU A 6 1.96 14.57 1.74
C LEU A 6 2.91 13.96 2.77
N LYS A 7 4.06 14.59 3.03
CA LYS A 7 5.00 14.12 4.05
C LYS A 7 4.34 14.08 5.43
N ARG A 8 3.66 15.19 5.81
CA ARG A 8 2.95 15.24 7.08
C ARG A 8 1.87 14.16 7.17
N PHE A 9 1.06 13.99 6.11
CA PHE A 9 0.06 12.95 6.05
C PHE A 9 0.66 11.54 6.23
N ALA A 10 1.70 11.20 5.47
CA ALA A 10 2.31 9.86 5.53
C ALA A 10 2.90 9.54 6.91
N THR A 11 3.57 10.53 7.54
CA THR A 11 4.13 10.38 8.88
C THR A 11 3.04 10.19 9.94
N GLU A 12 1.98 11.03 9.91
CA GLU A 12 0.84 10.90 10.82
C GLU A 12 0.09 9.58 10.61
N ALA A 13 -0.15 9.20 9.36
CA ALA A 13 -0.84 7.97 9.01
C ALA A 13 -0.08 6.73 9.48
N ARG A 14 1.25 6.68 9.26
CA ARG A 14 2.10 5.59 9.76
C ARG A 14 1.96 5.40 11.26
N LYS A 15 2.14 6.48 12.03
CA LYS A 15 2.02 6.43 13.49
C LYS A 15 0.62 5.95 13.92
N MET A 16 -0.41 6.52 13.31
CA MET A 16 -1.80 6.24 13.63
C MET A 16 -2.16 4.77 13.39
N ILE A 17 -1.80 4.23 12.22
CA ILE A 17 -2.10 2.83 11.88
C ILE A 17 -1.27 1.90 12.76
N ARG A 18 0.03 2.16 12.95
CA ARG A 18 0.89 1.34 13.81
C ARG A 18 0.37 1.26 15.25
N ASP A 19 0.00 2.40 15.84
CA ASP A 19 -0.55 2.45 17.19
C ASP A 19 -1.90 1.71 17.27
N GLY A 20 -2.71 1.78 16.22
CA GLY A 20 -3.96 1.03 16.10
C GLY A 20 -3.73 -0.48 15.97
N VAL A 21 -2.75 -0.91 15.17
CA VAL A 21 -2.33 -2.31 15.05
C VAL A 21 -1.83 -2.85 16.39
N ALA A 22 -1.01 -2.10 17.11
CA ALA A 22 -0.52 -2.50 18.42
C ALA A 22 -1.67 -2.70 19.43
N ARG A 23 -2.65 -1.78 19.46
CA ARG A 23 -3.87 -1.97 20.28
C ARG A 23 -4.65 -3.21 19.86
N LYS A 24 -4.82 -3.45 18.56
CA LYS A 24 -5.51 -4.63 18.06
C LYS A 24 -4.80 -5.93 18.44
N LEU A 25 -3.47 -5.92 18.44
CA LEU A 25 -2.65 -7.05 18.89
C LEU A 25 -2.91 -7.38 20.37
N LEU A 26 -2.93 -6.35 21.23
CA LEU A 26 -3.28 -6.51 22.65
C LEU A 26 -4.71 -7.08 22.82
N ASN A 27 -5.67 -6.59 22.02
CA ASN A 27 -7.05 -7.08 22.06
C ASN A 27 -7.16 -8.54 21.57
N LEU A 28 -6.26 -8.98 20.69
CA LEU A 28 -6.11 -10.39 20.31
C LEU A 28 -5.43 -11.25 21.37
N GLY A 29 -4.97 -10.68 22.49
CA GLY A 29 -4.44 -11.41 23.62
C GLY A 29 -2.94 -11.62 23.62
N PHE A 30 -2.19 -10.85 22.83
CA PHE A 30 -0.75 -10.78 22.92
C PHE A 30 -0.34 -9.64 23.88
N ASP A 31 0.78 -9.82 24.54
CA ASP A 31 1.42 -8.73 25.29
C ASP A 31 2.48 -8.00 24.44
N MET A 32 3.09 -6.96 25.01
CA MET A 32 4.15 -6.19 24.34
C MET A 32 5.48 -6.97 24.18
N LYS A 33 5.61 -8.14 24.79
CA LYS A 33 6.74 -9.04 24.60
C LYS A 33 6.48 -10.09 23.53
N GLY A 34 5.23 -10.15 23.05
CA GLY A 34 4.78 -11.12 22.06
C GLY A 34 4.31 -12.44 22.66
N GLU A 35 4.15 -12.49 23.98
CA GLU A 35 3.56 -13.67 24.63
C GLU A 35 2.05 -13.69 24.46
N ALA A 36 1.48 -14.86 24.21
CA ALA A 36 0.05 -15.05 24.05
C ALA A 36 -0.57 -15.62 25.32
N GLU A 37 -1.62 -14.97 25.82
CA GLU A 37 -2.36 -15.42 26.99
C GLU A 37 -3.07 -16.75 26.79
N LEU A 38 -3.67 -16.93 25.62
CA LEU A 38 -4.42 -18.12 25.23
C LEU A 38 -4.13 -18.46 23.76
N PHE A 39 -4.19 -19.75 23.44
CA PHE A 39 -4.08 -20.25 22.07
C PHE A 39 -5.46 -20.64 21.51
N PRO A 40 -5.73 -20.40 20.21
CA PRO A 40 -6.96 -20.84 19.59
C PRO A 40 -7.01 -22.37 19.52
N GLN A 41 -8.23 -22.93 19.60
CA GLN A 41 -8.48 -24.36 19.47
C GLN A 41 -9.17 -24.65 18.16
N LYS A 42 -8.55 -25.47 17.33
CA LYS A 42 -9.14 -25.93 16.06
C LYS A 42 -10.14 -27.04 16.34
N LEU A 43 -11.38 -26.82 15.96
CA LEU A 43 -12.48 -27.79 16.01
C LEU A 43 -12.91 -28.11 14.57
N GLN A 44 -13.78 -29.11 14.42
CA GLN A 44 -14.25 -29.47 13.09
C GLN A 44 -15.06 -28.32 12.45
N GLY A 45 -14.46 -27.66 11.45
CA GLY A 45 -15.07 -26.58 10.66
C GLY A 45 -15.08 -25.18 11.34
N VAL A 46 -14.58 -25.06 12.57
CA VAL A 46 -14.54 -23.78 13.31
C VAL A 46 -13.32 -23.71 14.22
N THR A 47 -12.94 -22.49 14.58
CA THR A 47 -11.92 -22.21 15.60
C THR A 47 -12.56 -21.57 16.83
N LEU A 48 -12.29 -22.11 18.01
CA LEU A 48 -12.71 -21.51 19.27
C LEU A 48 -11.57 -20.65 19.83
N TYR A 49 -11.84 -19.38 20.09
CA TYR A 49 -10.88 -18.48 20.69
C TYR A 49 -11.56 -17.46 21.61
N ARG A 50 -11.10 -17.35 22.85
CA ARG A 50 -11.66 -16.46 23.88
C ARG A 50 -13.18 -16.57 24.05
N GLY A 51 -13.70 -17.79 23.98
CA GLY A 51 -15.15 -18.05 24.10
C GLY A 51 -16.00 -17.70 22.89
N GLN A 52 -15.36 -17.29 21.78
CA GLN A 52 -16.04 -17.00 20.51
C GLN A 52 -15.70 -18.05 19.46
N GLN A 53 -16.64 -18.27 18.56
CA GLN A 53 -16.43 -19.10 17.38
C GLN A 53 -15.98 -18.24 16.22
N TRP A 54 -14.89 -18.67 15.60
CA TRP A 54 -14.27 -18.06 14.42
C TRP A 54 -14.27 -19.05 13.27
N GLU A 55 -14.01 -18.57 12.08
CA GLU A 55 -13.79 -19.40 10.90
C GLU A 55 -12.58 -20.33 11.09
N GLU A 56 -12.57 -21.45 10.38
CA GLU A 56 -11.46 -22.41 10.47
C GLU A 56 -10.12 -21.78 10.11
N SER A 57 -10.10 -20.88 9.11
CA SER A 57 -8.91 -20.13 8.66
C SER A 57 -8.31 -19.20 9.74
N PHE A 58 -9.09 -18.82 10.74
CA PHE A 58 -8.59 -17.99 11.84
C PHE A 58 -7.45 -18.66 12.60
N TYR A 59 -7.52 -19.99 12.79
CA TYR A 59 -6.47 -20.74 13.49
C TYR A 59 -5.12 -20.57 12.78
N ASP A 60 -5.11 -20.81 11.49
CA ASP A 60 -3.88 -20.81 10.70
C ASP A 60 -3.29 -19.40 10.61
N LYS A 61 -4.13 -18.36 10.46
CA LYS A 61 -3.73 -16.96 10.49
C LYS A 61 -3.19 -16.53 11.86
N TRP A 62 -3.84 -16.96 12.93
CA TRP A 62 -3.40 -16.64 14.29
C TRP A 62 -2.06 -17.31 14.63
N MET A 63 -1.87 -18.57 14.24
CA MET A 63 -0.61 -19.27 14.43
C MET A 63 0.52 -18.63 13.62
N ALA A 64 0.27 -18.24 12.37
CA ALA A 64 1.24 -17.50 11.56
C ALA A 64 1.62 -16.16 12.19
N LEU A 65 0.65 -15.44 12.80
CA LEU A 65 0.92 -14.22 13.57
C LEU A 65 1.83 -14.50 14.77
N TYR A 66 1.54 -15.54 15.53
CA TYR A 66 2.36 -15.92 16.68
C TYR A 66 3.79 -16.24 16.25
N GLU A 67 3.98 -17.05 15.21
CA GLU A 67 5.29 -17.39 14.66
C GLU A 67 6.06 -16.16 14.16
N ALA A 68 5.37 -15.24 13.47
CA ALA A 68 5.97 -14.00 13.00
C ALA A 68 6.44 -13.11 14.17
N ILE A 69 5.62 -13.02 15.23
CA ILE A 69 5.99 -12.25 16.43
C ILE A 69 7.19 -12.87 17.14
N GLN A 70 7.24 -14.20 17.29
CA GLN A 70 8.38 -14.89 17.89
C GLN A 70 9.67 -14.72 17.09
N LYS A 71 9.55 -14.64 15.77
CA LYS A 71 10.71 -14.52 14.86
C LYS A 71 11.22 -13.08 14.72
N TYR A 72 10.32 -12.11 14.56
CA TYR A 72 10.66 -10.75 14.20
C TYR A 72 10.43 -9.74 15.33
N GLY A 73 9.66 -10.11 16.34
CA GLY A 73 9.24 -9.23 17.43
C GLY A 73 8.00 -8.40 17.11
N VAL A 74 7.34 -7.94 18.18
CA VAL A 74 6.07 -7.17 18.11
C VAL A 74 6.20 -5.92 17.25
N ASN A 75 7.29 -5.17 17.40
CA ASN A 75 7.46 -3.89 16.72
C ASN A 75 7.56 -4.05 15.20
N GLU A 76 8.34 -5.03 14.71
CA GLU A 76 8.49 -5.29 13.27
C GLU A 76 7.20 -5.80 12.66
N VAL A 77 6.47 -6.68 13.35
CA VAL A 77 5.15 -7.15 12.90
C VAL A 77 4.15 -6.00 12.84
N CYS A 78 4.13 -5.12 13.84
CA CYS A 78 3.26 -3.94 13.80
C CYS A 78 3.60 -2.99 12.66
N GLU A 79 4.88 -2.79 12.34
CA GLU A 79 5.30 -1.97 11.19
C GLU A 79 4.91 -2.60 9.85
N GLU A 80 5.13 -3.90 9.68
CA GLU A 80 4.76 -4.64 8.48
C GLU A 80 3.25 -4.57 8.22
N VAL A 81 2.44 -4.83 9.25
CA VAL A 81 0.99 -4.77 9.15
C VAL A 81 0.49 -3.35 8.87
N ALA A 82 1.06 -2.36 9.56
CA ALA A 82 0.70 -0.97 9.35
C ALA A 82 1.02 -0.51 7.92
N TYR A 83 2.19 -0.88 7.40
CA TYR A 83 2.60 -0.62 6.03
C TYR A 83 1.66 -1.29 5.02
N THR A 84 1.30 -2.54 5.28
CA THR A 84 0.40 -3.31 4.43
C THR A 84 -0.97 -2.66 4.32
N TRP A 85 -1.60 -2.29 5.42
CA TRP A 85 -2.91 -1.62 5.42
C TRP A 85 -2.85 -0.20 4.85
N PHE A 86 -1.78 0.55 5.14
CA PHE A 86 -1.58 1.86 4.54
C PHE A 86 -1.61 1.77 3.01
N ASN A 87 -0.79 0.90 2.43
CA ASN A 87 -0.69 0.76 0.98
C ASN A 87 -1.99 0.28 0.33
N ARG A 88 -2.66 -0.70 0.93
CA ARG A 88 -3.95 -1.23 0.42
C ARG A 88 -5.02 -0.15 0.39
N LEU A 89 -5.22 0.56 1.47
CA LEU A 89 -6.28 1.57 1.56
C LEU A 89 -6.00 2.79 0.68
N VAL A 90 -4.73 3.22 0.59
CA VAL A 90 -4.31 4.27 -0.36
C VAL A 90 -4.54 3.82 -1.80
N ALA A 91 -4.14 2.59 -2.16
CA ALA A 91 -4.35 2.07 -3.51
C ALA A 91 -5.83 1.98 -3.87
N ILE A 92 -6.68 1.48 -2.97
CA ILE A 92 -8.14 1.47 -3.16
C ILE A 92 -8.65 2.88 -3.41
N ARG A 93 -8.18 3.86 -2.65
CA ARG A 93 -8.59 5.26 -2.83
C ARG A 93 -8.14 5.83 -4.18
N ILE A 94 -6.90 5.55 -4.59
CA ILE A 94 -6.38 5.94 -5.91
C ILE A 94 -7.22 5.31 -7.04
N LEU A 95 -7.48 4.00 -6.98
CA LEU A 95 -8.29 3.31 -7.98
C LEU A 95 -9.70 3.87 -8.08
N GLN A 96 -10.33 4.16 -6.94
CA GLN A 96 -11.65 4.77 -6.86
C GLN A 96 -11.67 6.17 -7.47
N MET A 97 -10.68 7.02 -7.15
CA MET A 97 -10.61 8.39 -7.67
C MET A 97 -10.34 8.46 -9.18
N ASN A 98 -9.73 7.42 -9.72
CA ASN A 98 -9.48 7.27 -11.16
C ASN A 98 -10.59 6.50 -11.90
N GLY A 99 -11.66 6.08 -11.21
CA GLY A 99 -12.80 5.40 -11.83
C GLY A 99 -12.53 3.94 -12.23
N PHE A 100 -11.47 3.31 -11.72
CA PHE A 100 -11.17 1.91 -11.99
C PHE A 100 -11.98 0.93 -11.14
N ILE A 101 -12.49 1.38 -10.01
CA ILE A 101 -13.38 0.65 -9.12
C ILE A 101 -14.51 1.57 -8.63
N ASP A 102 -15.60 0.95 -8.18
CA ASP A 102 -16.70 1.66 -7.54
C ASP A 102 -16.30 2.26 -6.20
N ARG A 103 -17.22 3.03 -5.60
CA ARG A 103 -16.99 3.63 -4.29
C ARG A 103 -16.84 2.52 -3.22
N VAL A 104 -15.77 2.58 -2.44
CA VAL A 104 -15.46 1.62 -1.38
C VAL A 104 -15.29 2.32 -0.04
N LEU A 105 -14.28 3.21 0.03
CA LEU A 105 -13.86 3.88 1.28
C LEU A 105 -14.60 5.20 1.55
N LEU A 106 -15.27 5.78 0.56
CA LEU A 106 -16.00 7.03 0.75
C LEU A 106 -17.12 6.86 1.76
N PHE A 107 -17.26 7.83 2.64
CA PHE A 107 -18.43 7.92 3.52
C PHE A 107 -19.61 8.48 2.73
N ASP A 108 -20.74 7.76 2.74
CA ASP A 108 -21.98 8.26 2.13
C ASP A 108 -22.51 9.48 2.89
N ASN A 109 -22.30 9.49 4.21
CA ASN A 109 -22.55 10.64 5.07
C ASN A 109 -21.33 10.85 5.98
N PRO A 110 -20.58 11.96 5.81
CA PRO A 110 -19.40 12.25 6.62
C PRO A 110 -19.67 12.31 8.12
N ALA A 111 -20.89 12.70 8.55
CA ALA A 111 -21.24 12.77 9.96
C ALA A 111 -21.41 11.39 10.61
N ILE A 112 -21.76 10.38 9.82
CA ILE A 112 -22.01 9.01 10.32
C ILE A 112 -20.79 8.12 10.11
N ARG A 113 -19.88 8.49 9.21
CA ARG A 113 -18.64 7.78 8.88
C ARG A 113 -18.79 6.30 8.55
N VAL A 114 -19.87 5.97 7.82
CA VAL A 114 -20.09 4.62 7.29
C VAL A 114 -19.52 4.55 5.88
N PRO A 115 -18.51 3.71 5.63
CA PRO A 115 -17.96 3.53 4.29
C PRO A 115 -19.01 2.99 3.31
N HIS A 116 -18.95 3.41 2.05
CA HIS A 116 -19.93 3.02 1.03
C HIS A 116 -20.06 1.49 0.90
N ILE A 117 -18.94 0.76 0.97
CA ILE A 117 -18.96 -0.71 0.92
C ILE A 117 -19.84 -1.33 2.01
N VAL A 118 -19.90 -0.70 3.19
CA VAL A 118 -20.77 -1.14 4.30
C VAL A 118 -22.23 -0.80 4.00
N SER A 119 -22.49 0.41 3.48
CA SER A 119 -23.84 0.83 3.08
C SER A 119 -24.41 -0.10 2.00
N GLU A 120 -23.61 -0.46 1.01
CA GLU A 120 -23.98 -1.41 -0.06
C GLU A 120 -24.26 -2.81 0.51
N ALA A 121 -23.42 -3.28 1.44
CA ALA A 121 -23.61 -4.59 2.06
C ALA A 121 -24.90 -4.65 2.87
N ARG A 122 -25.29 -3.58 3.57
CA ARG A 122 -26.59 -3.45 4.26
C ARG A 122 -27.78 -3.50 3.31
N GLN A 123 -27.57 -3.20 2.02
CA GLN A 123 -28.56 -3.33 0.94
C GLN A 123 -28.45 -4.68 0.21
N GLY A 124 -27.61 -5.59 0.66
CA GLY A 124 -27.42 -6.93 0.09
C GLY A 124 -26.38 -7.01 -1.05
N ARG A 125 -25.65 -5.93 -1.31
CA ARG A 125 -24.58 -5.91 -2.34
C ARG A 125 -23.21 -5.92 -1.66
N PHE A 126 -22.47 -7.01 -1.80
CA PHE A 126 -21.15 -7.17 -1.18
C PHE A 126 -20.20 -7.97 -2.07
N PRO A 127 -18.88 -7.85 -1.86
CA PRO A 127 -17.87 -8.56 -2.62
C PRO A 127 -18.06 -10.08 -2.58
N LYS A 128 -17.48 -10.77 -3.56
CA LYS A 128 -17.40 -12.23 -3.52
C LYS A 128 -16.56 -12.65 -2.31
N MET A 129 -17.10 -13.55 -1.49
CA MET A 129 -16.49 -14.03 -0.27
C MET A 129 -16.85 -15.51 -0.01
N GLY A 130 -16.14 -16.16 0.89
CA GLY A 130 -16.43 -17.51 1.33
C GLY A 130 -17.77 -17.65 2.05
N ASP A 131 -18.30 -18.87 2.14
CA ASP A 131 -19.62 -19.11 2.78
C ASP A 131 -19.59 -18.78 4.28
N GLY A 132 -18.49 -19.13 4.97
CA GLY A 132 -18.31 -18.78 6.41
C GLY A 132 -18.32 -17.29 6.66
N GLU A 133 -17.54 -16.54 5.87
CA GLU A 133 -17.48 -15.07 5.94
C GLU A 133 -18.85 -14.44 5.66
N ARG A 134 -19.59 -15.00 4.68
CA ARG A 134 -20.93 -14.54 4.31
C ARG A 134 -21.93 -14.74 5.43
N ILE A 135 -21.89 -15.89 6.10
CA ILE A 135 -22.75 -16.17 7.26
C ILE A 135 -22.44 -15.20 8.40
N ARG A 136 -21.15 -14.99 8.69
CA ARG A 136 -20.70 -14.04 9.72
C ARG A 136 -21.14 -12.61 9.39
N LEU A 137 -20.92 -12.16 8.15
CA LEU A 137 -21.34 -10.84 7.70
C LEU A 137 -22.85 -10.64 7.88
N ARG A 138 -23.68 -11.59 7.47
CA ARG A 138 -25.14 -11.52 7.66
C ARG A 138 -25.56 -11.37 9.12
N GLY A 139 -24.85 -12.05 10.03
CA GLY A 139 -25.07 -11.90 11.47
C GLY A 139 -24.73 -10.50 11.99
N LEU A 140 -23.79 -9.80 11.34
CA LEU A 140 -23.35 -8.46 11.74
C LEU A 140 -24.20 -7.33 11.12
N LEU A 141 -24.76 -7.53 9.91
CA LEU A 141 -25.43 -6.46 9.16
C LEU A 141 -26.66 -5.86 9.84
N GLY A 142 -27.30 -6.62 10.75
CA GLY A 142 -28.44 -6.16 11.51
C GLY A 142 -28.11 -5.17 12.65
N ASP A 143 -26.83 -5.02 13.02
CA ASP A 143 -26.39 -4.18 14.11
C ASP A 143 -25.56 -2.98 13.58
N PRO A 144 -26.11 -1.75 13.59
CA PRO A 144 -25.39 -0.54 13.21
C PRO A 144 -24.15 -0.27 14.06
N GLY A 145 -24.11 -0.73 15.31
CA GLY A 145 -22.97 -0.60 16.21
C GLY A 145 -21.75 -1.43 15.80
N LYS A 146 -21.95 -2.39 14.90
CA LYS A 146 -20.92 -3.29 14.37
C LYS A 146 -20.30 -2.82 13.05
N THR A 147 -20.29 -1.51 12.81
CA THR A 147 -19.79 -0.94 11.52
C THR A 147 -18.32 -1.32 11.26
N TYR A 148 -17.48 -1.32 12.29
CA TYR A 148 -16.08 -1.73 12.14
C TYR A 148 -15.95 -3.20 11.73
N GLU A 149 -16.64 -4.11 12.40
CA GLU A 149 -16.58 -5.55 12.09
C GLU A 149 -17.14 -5.87 10.70
N GLN A 150 -18.20 -5.15 10.30
CA GLN A 150 -18.72 -5.21 8.93
C GLN A 150 -17.66 -4.73 7.93
N PHE A 151 -17.06 -3.58 8.19
CA PHE A 151 -16.02 -3.02 7.33
C PHE A 151 -14.80 -3.94 7.22
N ALA A 152 -14.32 -4.47 8.33
CA ALA A 152 -13.16 -5.36 8.35
C ALA A 152 -13.34 -6.59 7.45
N LEU A 153 -14.50 -7.25 7.55
CA LEU A 153 -14.83 -8.38 6.68
C LEU A 153 -14.96 -7.97 5.21
N LEU A 154 -15.65 -6.86 4.96
CA LEU A 154 -15.92 -6.41 3.60
C LEU A 154 -14.66 -5.93 2.88
N ILE A 155 -13.78 -5.18 3.56
CA ILE A 155 -12.56 -4.67 2.94
C ILE A 155 -11.56 -5.79 2.64
N THR A 156 -11.48 -6.78 3.51
CA THR A 156 -10.68 -7.99 3.30
C THR A 156 -11.20 -8.76 2.10
N ALA A 157 -12.51 -9.07 2.06
CA ALA A 157 -13.13 -9.76 0.95
C ALA A 157 -13.01 -8.96 -0.38
N PHE A 158 -13.11 -7.64 -0.32
CA PHE A 158 -12.90 -6.77 -1.47
C PHE A 158 -11.47 -6.88 -2.02
N CYS A 159 -10.46 -6.87 -1.14
CA CYS A 159 -9.07 -7.07 -1.53
C CYS A 159 -8.86 -8.44 -2.19
N HIS A 160 -9.49 -9.49 -1.67
CA HIS A 160 -9.41 -10.84 -2.26
C HIS A 160 -10.15 -10.96 -3.60
N ALA A 161 -11.28 -10.27 -3.76
CA ALA A 161 -12.11 -10.37 -4.95
C ALA A 161 -11.64 -9.49 -6.11
N THR A 162 -10.78 -8.50 -5.86
CA THR A 162 -10.38 -7.49 -6.84
C THR A 162 -9.05 -7.87 -7.51
N PRO A 163 -9.04 -8.28 -8.81
CA PRO A 163 -7.84 -8.80 -9.47
C PRO A 163 -6.65 -7.86 -9.46
N ILE A 164 -6.87 -6.55 -9.63
CA ILE A 164 -5.79 -5.56 -9.63
C ILE A 164 -5.11 -5.47 -8.25
N LEU A 165 -5.88 -5.58 -7.15
CA LEU A 165 -5.31 -5.58 -5.81
C LEU A 165 -4.56 -6.88 -5.51
N GLN A 166 -5.08 -8.03 -5.99
CA GLN A 166 -4.38 -9.30 -5.90
C GLN A 166 -3.05 -9.27 -6.67
N HIS A 167 -3.01 -8.66 -7.85
CA HIS A 167 -1.81 -8.53 -8.64
C HIS A 167 -0.76 -7.64 -7.96
N CYS A 168 -1.19 -6.51 -7.37
CA CYS A 168 -0.29 -5.56 -6.71
C CYS A 168 0.24 -6.02 -5.35
N PHE A 169 -0.58 -6.74 -4.58
CA PHE A 169 -0.28 -7.08 -3.16
C PHE A 169 -0.18 -8.58 -2.89
N GLY A 170 -0.32 -9.40 -3.93
CA GLY A 170 -0.34 -10.86 -3.80
C GLY A 170 -1.67 -11.39 -3.22
N SER A 171 -1.74 -12.72 -3.05
CA SER A 171 -2.86 -13.35 -2.36
C SER A 171 -2.73 -13.06 -0.86
N ILE A 172 -3.52 -12.13 -0.38
CA ILE A 172 -3.58 -11.76 1.02
C ILE A 172 -4.43 -12.81 1.73
N ASN A 173 -3.83 -13.77 2.32
CA ASN A 173 -4.49 -14.74 3.18
C ASN A 173 -3.58 -15.01 4.37
N ASP A 174 -3.15 -13.93 5.01
CA ASP A 174 -2.17 -13.95 6.08
C ASP A 174 -2.71 -13.27 7.35
N TYR A 175 -1.89 -13.28 8.38
CA TYR A 175 -2.21 -12.72 9.69
C TYR A 175 -2.44 -11.19 9.68
N THR A 176 -2.01 -10.47 8.64
CA THR A 176 -2.18 -9.01 8.58
C THR A 176 -3.65 -8.59 8.59
N GLU A 177 -4.53 -9.48 8.13
CA GLU A 177 -5.98 -9.26 8.14
C GLU A 177 -6.58 -9.23 9.54
N LEU A 178 -5.98 -9.97 10.50
CA LEU A 178 -6.43 -10.00 11.88
C LEU A 178 -6.17 -8.67 12.61
N LEU A 179 -5.25 -7.86 12.08
CA LEU A 179 -4.70 -6.69 12.75
C LEU A 179 -5.14 -5.35 12.13
N LEU A 180 -6.23 -5.31 11.36
CA LEU A 180 -6.83 -4.04 10.94
C LEU A 180 -7.19 -3.21 12.19
N PRO A 181 -6.73 -1.95 12.32
CA PRO A 181 -7.04 -1.12 13.50
C PRO A 181 -8.53 -0.96 13.73
N GLU A 182 -8.98 -1.12 14.97
CA GLU A 182 -10.41 -1.01 15.32
C GLU A 182 -10.95 0.42 15.20
N ASP A 183 -10.09 1.40 15.40
CA ASP A 183 -10.42 2.83 15.31
C ASP A 183 -10.20 3.42 13.91
N ILE A 184 -10.00 2.60 12.88
CA ILE A 184 -9.61 3.06 11.53
C ILE A 184 -10.67 3.94 10.85
N LEU A 185 -11.94 3.80 11.25
CA LEU A 185 -13.08 4.57 10.75
C LEU A 185 -13.42 5.81 11.59
N ASP A 186 -12.81 5.96 12.76
CA ASP A 186 -13.14 7.03 13.70
C ASP A 186 -12.75 8.41 13.16
N GLU A 187 -13.24 9.44 13.83
CA GLU A 187 -12.93 10.82 13.50
C GLU A 187 -11.42 11.08 13.58
N ASP A 188 -10.89 11.81 12.60
CA ASP A 188 -9.48 12.11 12.43
C ASP A 188 -8.56 10.88 12.32
N LYS A 189 -9.13 9.68 12.12
CA LYS A 189 -8.38 8.47 11.83
C LYS A 189 -8.17 8.26 10.33
N PHE A 190 -7.52 7.17 9.98
CA PHE A 190 -6.93 7.02 8.66
C PHE A 190 -7.94 7.08 7.50
N VAL A 191 -9.06 6.36 7.59
CA VAL A 191 -10.08 6.38 6.53
C VAL A 191 -10.77 7.74 6.46
N ASP A 192 -11.04 8.39 7.61
CA ASP A 192 -11.58 9.74 7.65
C ASP A 192 -10.62 10.76 6.98
N LYS A 193 -9.32 10.67 7.26
CA LYS A 193 -8.31 11.52 6.60
C LYS A 193 -8.21 11.27 5.09
N LEU A 194 -8.41 10.03 4.62
CA LEU A 194 -8.48 9.73 3.18
C LEU A 194 -9.73 10.30 2.52
N ASN A 195 -10.80 10.53 3.27
CA ASN A 195 -12.03 11.14 2.78
C ASN A 195 -11.99 12.68 2.74
N LYS A 196 -11.09 13.28 3.53
CA LYS A 196 -10.87 14.74 3.55
C LYS A 196 -9.86 15.14 2.46
N THR A 197 -10.01 16.34 1.92
CA THR A 197 -9.10 16.90 0.90
C THR A 197 -7.96 17.72 1.47
N ASP A 198 -7.85 17.79 2.80
CA ASP A 198 -6.88 18.63 3.50
C ASP A 198 -5.43 18.24 3.24
N PHE A 199 -5.18 16.94 3.06
CA PHE A 199 -3.84 16.40 2.83
C PHE A 199 -3.59 16.01 1.38
N ILE A 200 -4.57 15.37 0.74
CA ILE A 200 -4.48 14.86 -0.63
C ILE A 200 -5.71 15.39 -1.39
N SER A 201 -5.48 16.24 -2.37
CA SER A 201 -6.58 16.75 -3.21
C SER A 201 -7.07 15.68 -4.19
N GLU A 202 -8.29 15.86 -4.73
CA GLU A 202 -8.83 14.96 -5.76
C GLU A 202 -7.92 14.87 -6.98
N GLU A 203 -7.25 15.96 -7.34
CA GLU A 203 -6.34 16.00 -8.46
C GLU A 203 -5.02 15.31 -8.15
N ASP A 204 -4.53 15.37 -6.90
CA ASP A 204 -3.35 14.63 -6.49
C ASP A 204 -3.54 13.12 -6.66
N TYR A 205 -4.74 12.58 -6.37
CA TYR A 205 -5.07 11.18 -6.59
C TYR A 205 -4.98 10.72 -8.06
N LYS A 206 -5.07 11.63 -9.01
CA LYS A 206 -4.97 11.35 -10.45
C LYS A 206 -3.52 11.37 -10.95
N THR A 207 -2.59 11.79 -10.12
CA THR A 207 -1.17 11.85 -10.49
C THR A 207 -0.49 10.49 -10.29
N THR A 208 0.36 10.11 -11.23
CA THR A 208 1.15 8.86 -11.15
C THR A 208 2.21 8.89 -10.05
N GLU A 209 2.56 10.07 -9.56
CA GLU A 209 3.61 10.28 -8.57
C GLU A 209 3.14 10.09 -7.12
N LEU A 210 1.82 10.18 -6.86
CA LEU A 210 1.28 10.19 -5.51
C LEU A 210 1.75 9.00 -4.67
N LEU A 211 1.60 7.79 -5.22
CA LEU A 211 1.97 6.56 -4.50
C LEU A 211 3.46 6.53 -4.17
N GLY A 212 4.30 6.95 -5.12
CA GLY A 212 5.76 7.00 -4.93
C GLY A 212 6.18 7.98 -3.83
N TRP A 213 5.59 9.17 -3.79
CA TRP A 213 5.84 10.14 -2.74
C TRP A 213 5.34 9.67 -1.38
N LEU A 214 4.14 9.13 -1.30
CA LEU A 214 3.59 8.59 -0.05
C LEU A 214 4.47 7.47 0.50
N TYR A 215 4.92 6.56 -0.37
CA TYR A 215 5.84 5.50 0.00
C TYR A 215 7.16 6.05 0.54
N GLN A 216 7.79 6.97 -0.16
CA GLN A 216 9.05 7.59 0.28
C GLN A 216 8.91 8.28 1.65
N PHE A 217 7.80 8.97 1.88
CA PHE A 217 7.58 9.66 3.15
C PHE A 217 7.21 8.70 4.28
N TYR A 218 6.50 7.62 3.97
CA TYR A 218 6.18 6.58 4.97
C TYR A 218 7.45 5.94 5.55
N ILE A 219 8.45 5.67 4.72
CA ILE A 219 9.70 5.04 5.15
C ILE A 219 10.77 6.05 5.63
N ALA A 220 10.49 7.35 5.57
CA ALA A 220 11.51 8.39 5.84
C ALA A 220 12.07 8.32 7.27
N GLU A 221 11.26 7.94 8.26
CA GLU A 221 11.73 7.76 9.65
C GLU A 221 12.66 6.55 9.76
N ARG A 222 12.26 5.38 9.22
CA ARG A 222 13.12 4.18 9.21
C ARG A 222 14.45 4.46 8.50
N LYS A 223 14.42 5.23 7.41
CA LYS A 223 15.62 5.70 6.71
C LYS A 223 16.52 6.53 7.63
N ALA A 224 15.94 7.44 8.41
CA ALA A 224 16.69 8.26 9.36
C ALA A 224 17.32 7.42 10.47
N ASP A 225 16.60 6.43 10.99
CA ASP A 225 17.07 5.50 12.02
C ASP A 225 18.24 4.64 11.49
N VAL A 226 18.13 4.10 10.28
CA VAL A 226 19.20 3.34 9.62
C VAL A 226 20.46 4.21 9.43
N PHE A 227 20.32 5.45 8.97
CA PHE A 227 21.47 6.35 8.85
C PHE A 227 22.06 6.75 10.21
N ALA A 228 21.24 6.85 11.26
CA ALA A 228 21.73 7.09 12.61
C ALA A 228 22.53 5.88 13.15
N SER A 229 22.07 4.67 12.90
CA SER A 229 22.77 3.43 13.27
C SER A 229 24.12 3.31 12.56
N PHE A 230 24.21 3.64 11.27
CA PHE A 230 25.48 3.66 10.55
C PHE A 230 26.48 4.67 11.13
N LYS A 231 26.01 5.85 11.57
CA LYS A 231 26.85 6.84 12.23
C LYS A 231 27.38 6.36 13.59
N SER A 232 26.66 5.46 14.27
CA SER A 232 27.09 4.83 15.51
C SER A 232 27.99 3.60 15.30
N GLY A 233 28.35 3.28 14.04
CA GLY A 233 29.27 2.19 13.71
C GLY A 233 28.59 0.84 13.39
N HIS A 234 27.27 0.81 13.31
CA HIS A 234 26.55 -0.38 12.88
C HIS A 234 26.86 -0.68 11.40
N LYS A 235 27.12 -1.95 11.07
CA LYS A 235 27.32 -2.38 9.69
C LYS A 235 25.96 -2.64 9.04
N ALA A 236 25.83 -2.26 7.77
CA ALA A 236 24.61 -2.46 7.00
C ALA A 236 24.25 -3.95 6.92
N GLU A 237 23.02 -4.27 7.29
CA GLU A 237 22.40 -5.58 7.13
C GLU A 237 21.46 -5.58 5.90
N ALA A 238 21.01 -6.75 5.49
CA ALA A 238 20.14 -6.88 4.30
C ALA A 238 18.86 -6.04 4.41
N ASP A 239 18.28 -5.95 5.61
CA ASP A 239 17.05 -5.20 5.90
C ASP A 239 17.25 -3.68 5.91
N ASP A 240 18.48 -3.20 6.02
CA ASP A 240 18.83 -1.78 5.98
C ASP A 240 18.96 -1.25 4.56
N ILE A 241 19.21 -2.12 3.57
CA ILE A 241 19.53 -1.72 2.20
C ILE A 241 18.34 -1.00 1.57
N ALA A 242 17.14 -1.57 1.66
CA ALA A 242 15.96 -0.99 1.06
C ALA A 242 15.63 0.41 1.64
N PRO A 243 15.52 0.62 2.97
CA PRO A 243 15.31 1.95 3.54
C PRO A 243 16.41 2.94 3.20
N ALA A 244 17.69 2.51 3.21
CA ALA A 244 18.82 3.40 2.95
C ALA A 244 18.90 3.90 1.51
N THR A 245 18.61 3.02 0.54
CA THR A 245 18.82 3.30 -0.89
C THR A 245 17.58 3.81 -1.62
N GLN A 246 16.40 3.63 -1.03
CA GLN A 246 15.15 3.96 -1.69
C GLN A 246 14.97 5.46 -1.87
N ILE A 247 14.78 5.86 -3.14
CA ILE A 247 14.48 7.23 -3.57
C ILE A 247 13.39 7.16 -4.63
N PHE A 248 12.36 7.98 -4.46
CA PHE A 248 11.39 8.21 -5.53
C PHE A 248 11.94 9.29 -6.47
N THR A 249 12.15 8.92 -7.73
CA THR A 249 12.65 9.86 -8.73
C THR A 249 11.51 10.73 -9.25
N PRO A 250 11.56 12.07 -9.09
CA PRO A 250 10.54 12.97 -9.62
C PRO A 250 10.29 12.78 -11.11
N ASN A 251 9.03 12.88 -11.53
CA ASN A 251 8.58 12.63 -12.90
C ASN A 251 9.34 13.46 -13.95
N TRP A 252 9.68 14.71 -13.63
CA TRP A 252 10.41 15.57 -14.56
C TRP A 252 11.81 15.02 -14.87
N ILE A 253 12.51 14.44 -13.88
CA ILE A 253 13.81 13.78 -14.07
C ILE A 253 13.64 12.55 -14.96
N VAL A 254 12.63 11.73 -14.68
CA VAL A 254 12.33 10.54 -15.51
C VAL A 254 12.03 10.96 -16.94
N LYS A 255 11.19 11.98 -17.14
CA LYS A 255 10.89 12.52 -18.47
C LYS A 255 12.15 13.05 -19.16
N TYR A 256 12.96 13.83 -18.45
CA TYR A 256 14.22 14.33 -18.97
C TYR A 256 15.13 13.18 -19.46
N MET A 257 15.31 12.17 -18.61
CA MET A 257 16.15 11.00 -18.96
C MET A 257 15.58 10.27 -20.15
N VAL A 258 14.31 9.91 -20.15
CA VAL A 258 13.67 9.15 -21.23
C VAL A 258 13.68 9.92 -22.54
N GLN A 259 13.38 11.22 -22.52
CA GLN A 259 13.32 12.04 -23.73
C GLN A 259 14.71 12.24 -24.37
N ASN A 260 15.75 12.39 -23.55
CA ASN A 260 17.12 12.60 -24.04
C ASN A 260 17.92 11.31 -24.28
N THR A 261 17.35 10.15 -24.03
CA THR A 261 17.93 8.84 -24.35
C THR A 261 17.08 8.10 -25.39
N LEU A 262 16.09 7.34 -24.94
CA LEU A 262 15.19 6.56 -25.78
C LEU A 262 14.43 7.46 -26.79
N GLY A 263 13.93 8.60 -26.33
CA GLY A 263 13.23 9.56 -27.18
C GLY A 263 14.10 10.09 -28.31
N ARG A 264 15.37 10.39 -28.02
CA ARG A 264 16.35 10.81 -29.05
C ARG A 264 16.56 9.73 -30.09
N ILE A 265 16.85 8.51 -29.67
CA ILE A 265 17.04 7.36 -30.56
C ILE A 265 15.79 7.14 -31.45
N TYR A 266 14.60 7.28 -30.84
CA TYR A 266 13.36 7.15 -31.59
C TYR A 266 13.22 8.22 -32.69
N LEU A 267 13.47 9.49 -32.34
CA LEU A 267 13.40 10.60 -33.32
C LEU A 267 14.42 10.47 -34.43
N ASP A 268 15.65 10.05 -34.11
CA ASP A 268 16.73 9.83 -35.13
C ASP A 268 16.30 8.76 -36.15
N ASN A 269 15.55 7.75 -35.72
CA ASN A 269 15.03 6.70 -36.62
C ASN A 269 13.65 7.05 -37.23
N ASN A 270 12.95 8.06 -36.73
CA ASN A 270 11.63 8.48 -37.18
C ASN A 270 11.54 10.01 -37.29
N PRO A 271 12.27 10.64 -38.24
CA PRO A 271 12.41 12.11 -38.29
C PRO A 271 11.11 12.86 -38.60
N HIS A 272 10.06 12.15 -39.01
CA HIS A 272 8.74 12.74 -39.30
C HIS A 272 7.72 12.51 -38.16
N ALA A 273 8.17 11.95 -37.05
CA ALA A 273 7.28 11.71 -35.93
C ALA A 273 6.94 13.04 -35.20
N ALA A 274 5.65 13.35 -35.09
CA ALA A 274 5.14 14.52 -34.35
C ALA A 274 5.27 14.35 -32.82
N LEU A 275 6.22 13.54 -32.35
CA LEU A 275 6.42 13.25 -30.94
C LEU A 275 7.32 14.30 -30.27
N GLU A 276 8.20 14.94 -31.04
CA GLU A 276 9.14 15.96 -30.56
C GLU A 276 8.40 17.11 -29.84
N GLU A 277 7.29 17.55 -30.39
CA GLU A 277 6.45 18.63 -29.80
C GLU A 277 5.94 18.30 -28.40
N LYS A 278 5.83 17.00 -28.06
CA LYS A 278 5.39 16.51 -26.74
C LYS A 278 6.55 16.31 -25.77
N MET A 279 7.79 16.44 -26.22
CA MET A 279 9.01 16.18 -25.43
C MET A 279 9.55 17.49 -24.82
N ILE A 280 8.87 18.01 -23.81
CA ILE A 280 9.17 19.32 -23.20
C ILE A 280 10.55 19.43 -22.51
N TYR A 281 11.20 18.30 -22.26
CA TYR A 281 12.53 18.22 -21.64
C TYR A 281 13.61 17.75 -22.64
N LEU A 282 13.28 17.63 -23.92
CA LEU A 282 14.25 17.27 -24.94
C LEU A 282 15.23 18.42 -25.14
N VAL A 283 16.53 18.15 -24.98
CA VAL A 283 17.58 19.13 -25.19
C VAL A 283 17.82 19.26 -26.70
N PRO A 284 17.78 20.47 -27.28
CA PRO A 284 18.11 20.66 -28.68
C PRO A 284 19.53 20.13 -28.98
N GLN A 285 19.72 19.44 -30.11
CA GLN A 285 21.04 19.08 -30.56
C GLN A 285 21.70 20.33 -31.15
N SER A 286 22.94 20.63 -30.73
CA SER A 286 23.79 21.57 -31.43
C SER A 286 24.37 20.88 -32.65
N ASP A 287 24.39 21.55 -33.80
CA ASP A 287 24.94 21.01 -35.05
C ASP A 287 26.40 20.52 -34.94
N SER A 288 27.12 20.97 -33.91
CA SER A 288 28.50 20.56 -33.63
C SER A 288 28.63 19.13 -33.05
N ALA A 289 27.55 18.55 -32.51
CA ALA A 289 27.59 17.21 -31.91
C ALA A 289 27.37 16.08 -32.93
N LEU A 290 26.92 16.41 -34.15
CA LEU A 290 26.60 15.45 -35.18
C LEU A 290 27.83 14.94 -35.96
N ASN A 291 29.02 15.54 -35.78
CA ASN A 291 30.17 15.28 -36.64
C ASN A 291 31.12 14.18 -36.16
N ASP A 292 30.89 13.55 -35.02
CA ASP A 292 31.93 12.67 -34.46
C ASP A 292 31.58 11.18 -34.35
N SER A 293 30.41 10.74 -34.76
CA SER A 293 30.16 9.31 -34.83
C SER A 293 29.11 9.00 -35.88
N GLY A 294 29.50 8.54 -37.02
CA GLY A 294 28.61 7.91 -38.02
C GLY A 294 27.93 6.62 -37.52
N HIS A 295 27.61 6.53 -36.24
CA HIS A 295 26.88 5.43 -35.64
C HIS A 295 25.41 5.74 -35.66
N VAL A 296 24.73 5.24 -36.67
CA VAL A 296 23.28 5.04 -36.61
C VAL A 296 23.01 4.00 -35.49
N TYR A 297 22.50 4.46 -34.36
CA TYR A 297 22.04 3.55 -33.35
C TYR A 297 20.83 2.79 -33.87
N THR A 298 21.02 1.53 -34.25
CA THR A 298 19.90 0.66 -34.63
C THR A 298 19.05 0.40 -33.40
N TYR A 299 17.78 0.77 -33.47
CA TYR A 299 16.77 0.47 -32.47
C TYR A 299 16.61 -1.06 -32.43
N SER A 300 17.20 -1.70 -31.44
CA SER A 300 16.95 -3.11 -31.15
C SER A 300 16.12 -3.17 -29.86
N ALA A 301 15.06 -3.96 -29.86
CA ALA A 301 14.29 -4.26 -28.68
C ALA A 301 15.16 -4.81 -27.52
N CYS A 302 16.38 -5.25 -27.85
CA CYS A 302 17.37 -5.70 -26.88
C CYS A 302 17.98 -4.59 -26.01
N LEU A 303 17.84 -3.30 -26.32
CA LEU A 303 18.38 -2.23 -25.47
C LEU A 303 17.77 -2.23 -24.05
N LEU A 304 16.55 -2.73 -23.88
CA LEU A 304 15.95 -2.96 -22.56
C LEU A 304 16.57 -4.17 -21.83
N TYR A 305 17.15 -5.13 -22.56
CA TYR A 305 17.76 -6.33 -22.01
C TYR A 305 19.28 -6.25 -21.87
N THR A 306 19.92 -5.31 -22.57
CA THR A 306 21.39 -5.17 -22.61
C THR A 306 21.91 -4.01 -21.77
N SER A 307 21.03 -3.20 -21.17
CA SER A 307 21.43 -2.29 -20.09
C SER A 307 21.58 -3.12 -18.83
N PRO A 308 22.80 -3.48 -18.38
CA PRO A 308 22.94 -4.25 -17.15
C PRO A 308 22.36 -3.40 -16.02
N SER A 309 21.30 -3.92 -15.40
CA SER A 309 20.83 -3.39 -14.14
C SER A 309 21.99 -3.50 -13.14
N PRO A 310 22.29 -2.47 -12.34
CA PRO A 310 23.25 -2.60 -11.25
C PRO A 310 22.90 -3.68 -10.23
N ARG A 311 21.75 -4.36 -10.42
CA ARG A 311 21.22 -5.44 -9.57
C ARG A 311 21.34 -6.84 -10.16
N ASP A 312 21.80 -6.95 -11.39
CA ASP A 312 22.10 -8.26 -11.99
C ASP A 312 23.51 -8.66 -11.56
N PRO A 313 23.72 -9.88 -10.96
CA PRO A 313 24.99 -10.34 -10.46
C PRO A 313 26.03 -10.54 -11.58
#